data_ca8f7ec856a1f1faf619a4524696bdff
#
_entry.id   ca8f7ec856a1f1faf619a4524696bdff
#
_cell.length_a   1.000
_cell.length_b   1.000
_cell.length_c   1.000
_cell.angle_alpha   90.00
_cell.angle_beta   90.00
_cell.angle_gamma   90.00
#
_symmetry.space_group_name_H-M   'P 1'
#
loop_
_entity.id
_entity.type
_entity.pdbx_description
1 polymer ?
#
loop_
_entity_poly.entity_id
_entity_poly.type
_entity_poly.pdbx_seq_one_letter_code
_entity_poly.pdbx_strand_id
1 'polypeptide(L)'
;GNADGSMLTVIQPNEANRFDQLGLEQKLRKKHGIRCLRNSLEDIGQNGSLKQGHLMLGNNPVALVYYRAGYTPDDFKNPEAKKGRELIEHSSAIQTPDLWMQLAGMKKIQQALTRPEILNQFAPKPWIPKMASTFVKMHSLGEDTGAQGISQKAMDLANKNPESWVLKPQREGGGNNYFDKEMTQKLNNMTPSELKAHVLMERIRPRSHPAWLMVQGQSEYTSCVSEIGRYGVL
;
A
#
# COMPACT_ATOMS: atom_id res chain seq x y z
N GLY A 1 -8.89 22.84 -15.10
CA GLY A 1 -7.92 22.76 -14.00
C GLY A 1 -7.43 24.14 -13.63
N ASN A 2 -7.26 24.41 -12.35
CA ASN A 2 -6.79 25.70 -11.86
C ASN A 2 -5.30 25.84 -12.19
N ALA A 3 -4.93 26.71 -13.15
CA ALA A 3 -3.55 26.88 -13.59
C ALA A 3 -2.60 27.33 -12.46
N ASP A 4 -3.14 27.90 -11.38
CA ASP A 4 -2.41 28.37 -10.20
C ASP A 4 -2.46 27.39 -9.02
N GLY A 5 -2.97 26.20 -9.23
CA GLY A 5 -3.13 25.19 -8.18
C GLY A 5 -1.81 24.54 -7.78
N SER A 6 -1.65 24.29 -6.47
CA SER A 6 -0.50 23.60 -5.90
C SER A 6 -0.69 22.07 -5.92
N MET A 7 0.41 21.34 -5.97
CA MET A 7 0.41 19.92 -5.59
C MET A 7 0.62 19.81 -4.08
N LEU A 8 -0.20 19.02 -3.42
CA LEU A 8 -0.08 18.68 -2.01
C LEU A 8 0.42 17.25 -1.88
N THR A 9 1.56 17.04 -1.24
CA THR A 9 2.01 15.72 -0.80
C THR A 9 1.49 15.47 0.61
N VAL A 10 0.64 14.48 0.78
CA VAL A 10 0.20 14.01 2.11
C VAL A 10 1.28 13.11 2.68
N ILE A 11 1.83 13.49 3.81
CA ILE A 11 2.94 12.81 4.48
C ILE A 11 2.52 12.31 5.87
N GLN A 12 3.22 11.32 6.38
CA GLN A 12 3.10 10.94 7.78
C GLN A 12 4.06 11.78 8.65
N PRO A 13 3.75 11.96 9.94
CA PRO A 13 4.71 12.50 10.88
C PRO A 13 6.01 11.68 10.87
N ASN A 14 7.17 12.32 10.89
CA ASN A 14 8.49 11.67 10.86
C ASN A 14 8.73 10.82 9.59
N GLU A 15 8.36 11.33 8.43
CA GLU A 15 8.50 10.68 7.13
C GLU A 15 9.94 10.24 6.83
N ALA A 16 10.16 8.93 6.78
CA ALA A 16 11.47 8.32 6.52
C ALA A 16 11.88 8.38 5.04
N ASN A 17 10.91 8.29 4.12
CA ASN A 17 11.16 8.34 2.67
C ASN A 17 11.17 9.77 2.10
N ARG A 18 11.65 10.71 2.89
CA ARG A 18 11.65 12.13 2.54
C ARG A 18 12.42 12.44 1.26
N PHE A 19 13.51 11.73 1.00
CA PHE A 19 14.41 12.07 -0.10
C PHE A 19 13.82 11.79 -1.47
N ASP A 20 13.15 10.65 -1.68
CA ASP A 20 12.49 10.33 -2.94
C ASP A 20 11.32 11.28 -3.22
N GLN A 21 10.55 11.63 -2.20
CA GLN A 21 9.46 12.59 -2.28
C GLN A 21 9.97 13.99 -2.66
N LEU A 22 11.01 14.49 -2.00
CA LEU A 22 11.63 15.77 -2.30
C LEU A 22 12.22 15.79 -3.71
N GLY A 23 12.78 14.69 -4.19
CA GLY A 23 13.29 14.57 -5.55
C GLY A 23 12.21 14.80 -6.61
N LEU A 24 11.02 14.23 -6.42
CA LEU A 24 9.84 14.45 -7.27
C LEU A 24 9.40 15.92 -7.22
N GLU A 25 9.21 16.46 -6.03
CA GLU A 25 8.76 17.86 -5.81
C GLU A 25 9.72 18.88 -6.42
N GLN A 26 11.03 18.68 -6.25
CA GLN A 26 12.04 19.54 -6.86
C GLN A 26 11.98 19.51 -8.39
N LYS A 27 11.75 18.32 -8.96
CA LYS A 27 11.63 18.16 -10.41
C LYS A 27 10.41 18.88 -10.96
N LEU A 28 9.25 18.74 -10.30
CA LEU A 28 8.02 19.45 -10.65
C LEU A 28 8.19 20.97 -10.56
N ARG A 29 8.80 21.45 -9.48
CA ARG A 29 9.07 22.87 -9.28
C ARG A 29 10.04 23.42 -10.31
N LYS A 30 11.17 22.75 -10.56
CA LYS A 30 12.21 23.22 -11.49
C LYS A 30 11.78 23.15 -12.96
N LYS A 31 11.09 22.05 -13.36
CA LYS A 31 10.71 21.88 -14.77
C LYS A 31 9.40 22.52 -15.15
N HIS A 32 8.46 22.61 -14.22
CA HIS A 32 7.08 22.96 -14.53
C HIS A 32 6.56 24.15 -13.71
N GLY A 33 7.37 24.73 -12.82
CA GLY A 33 6.97 25.83 -11.95
C GLY A 33 5.89 25.48 -10.93
N ILE A 34 5.57 24.17 -10.76
CA ILE A 34 4.49 23.74 -9.88
C ILE A 34 4.89 23.94 -8.42
N ARG A 35 4.04 24.64 -7.68
CA ARG A 35 4.18 24.79 -6.23
C ARG A 35 3.85 23.46 -5.56
N CYS A 36 4.73 22.97 -4.68
CA CYS A 36 4.52 21.76 -3.90
C CYS A 36 4.41 22.10 -2.42
N LEU A 37 3.35 21.63 -1.80
CA LEU A 37 3.05 21.72 -0.37
C LEU A 37 3.22 20.35 0.26
N ARG A 38 3.53 20.29 1.56
CA ARG A 38 3.69 19.05 2.32
C ARG A 38 2.98 19.18 3.66
N ASN A 39 1.98 18.38 3.90
CA ASN A 39 1.21 18.41 5.15
C ASN A 39 0.78 17.00 5.54
N SER A 40 0.66 16.75 6.83
CA SER A 40 -0.03 15.57 7.35
C SER A 40 -1.54 15.73 7.18
N LEU A 41 -2.31 14.63 7.30
CA LEU A 41 -3.77 14.71 7.34
C LEU A 41 -4.25 15.56 8.52
N GLU A 42 -3.56 15.49 9.65
CA GLU A 42 -3.86 16.32 10.82
C GLU A 42 -3.69 17.79 10.53
N ASP A 43 -2.56 18.21 9.94
CA ASP A 43 -2.32 19.61 9.54
C ASP A 43 -3.40 20.12 8.57
N ILE A 44 -3.82 19.26 7.63
CA ILE A 44 -4.88 19.59 6.68
C ILE A 44 -6.21 19.79 7.40
N GLY A 45 -6.53 18.95 8.37
CA GLY A 45 -7.76 19.08 9.16
C GLY A 45 -7.80 20.31 10.03
N GLN A 46 -6.66 20.69 10.59
CA GLN A 46 -6.53 21.90 11.42
C GLN A 46 -6.56 23.20 10.59
N ASN A 47 -5.83 23.24 9.48
CA ASN A 47 -5.53 24.48 8.75
C ASN A 47 -6.19 24.54 7.36
N GLY A 48 -6.78 23.44 6.89
CA GLY A 48 -7.44 23.36 5.60
C GLY A 48 -8.88 23.88 5.63
N SER A 49 -9.34 24.31 4.48
CA SER A 49 -10.74 24.71 4.27
C SER A 49 -11.19 24.43 2.84
N LEU A 50 -12.51 24.42 2.62
CA LEU A 50 -13.08 24.40 1.29
C LEU A 50 -13.59 25.79 0.90
N LYS A 51 -13.17 26.27 -0.26
CA LYS A 51 -13.67 27.51 -0.84
C LYS A 51 -14.17 27.24 -2.25
N GLN A 52 -15.47 27.34 -2.46
CA GLN A 52 -16.11 27.04 -3.74
C GLN A 52 -15.73 25.64 -4.28
N GLY A 53 -15.64 24.63 -3.40
CA GLY A 53 -15.25 23.27 -3.76
C GLY A 53 -13.74 23.04 -3.91
N HIS A 54 -12.90 24.06 -3.81
CA HIS A 54 -11.45 23.94 -3.86
C HIS A 54 -10.86 23.76 -2.46
N LEU A 55 -9.96 22.81 -2.31
CA LEU A 55 -9.17 22.66 -1.09
C LEU A 55 -8.17 23.80 -0.98
N MET A 56 -8.20 24.50 0.15
CA MET A 56 -7.30 25.60 0.46
C MET A 56 -6.41 25.26 1.65
N LEU A 57 -5.12 25.50 1.53
CA LEU A 57 -4.16 25.47 2.64
C LEU A 57 -3.58 26.88 2.80
N GLY A 58 -4.12 27.62 3.77
CA GLY A 58 -3.93 29.07 3.83
C GLY A 58 -4.47 29.74 2.57
N ASN A 59 -3.64 30.51 1.88
CA ASN A 59 -3.99 31.16 0.62
C ASN A 59 -3.67 30.32 -0.63
N ASN A 60 -3.24 29.06 -0.47
CA ASN A 60 -2.82 28.23 -1.59
C ASN A 60 -3.94 27.25 -1.99
N PRO A 61 -4.52 27.38 -3.19
CA PRO A 61 -5.42 26.39 -3.74
C PRO A 61 -4.66 25.11 -4.09
N VAL A 62 -5.24 23.95 -3.76
CA VAL A 62 -4.69 22.64 -4.07
C VAL A 62 -5.42 22.07 -5.28
N ALA A 63 -4.69 21.78 -6.36
CA ALA A 63 -5.23 21.17 -7.57
C ALA A 63 -5.01 19.65 -7.62
N LEU A 64 -3.94 19.16 -6.98
CA LEU A 64 -3.60 17.75 -6.95
C LEU A 64 -3.12 17.35 -5.55
N VAL A 65 -3.63 16.23 -5.08
CA VAL A 65 -3.22 15.59 -3.82
C VAL A 65 -2.49 14.30 -4.15
N TYR A 66 -1.23 14.21 -3.73
CA TYR A 66 -0.41 13.00 -3.83
C TYR A 66 -0.27 12.36 -2.45
N TYR A 67 -0.85 11.18 -2.29
CA TYR A 67 -0.82 10.46 -1.03
C TYR A 67 0.48 9.66 -0.87
N ARG A 68 1.22 9.97 0.19
CA ARG A 68 2.33 9.16 0.71
C ARG A 68 2.04 8.66 2.13
N ALA A 69 0.88 9.01 2.67
CA ALA A 69 0.27 8.54 3.90
C ALA A 69 -1.26 8.55 3.75
N GLY A 70 -1.98 8.02 4.73
CA GLY A 70 -3.45 7.94 4.71
C GLY A 70 -3.95 6.58 4.20
N TYR A 71 -3.16 5.52 4.35
CA TYR A 71 -3.47 4.16 3.90
C TYR A 71 -3.87 3.21 5.02
N THR A 72 -3.54 3.54 6.25
CA THR A 72 -3.74 2.65 7.40
C THR A 72 -4.57 3.33 8.48
N PRO A 73 -5.23 2.56 9.36
CA PRO A 73 -5.93 3.13 10.52
C PRO A 73 -5.05 4.01 11.40
N ASP A 74 -3.74 3.75 11.43
CA ASP A 74 -2.77 4.52 12.20
C ASP A 74 -2.59 5.96 11.70
N ASP A 75 -2.95 6.23 10.45
CA ASP A 75 -2.94 7.58 9.88
C ASP A 75 -4.14 8.43 10.34
N PHE A 76 -5.13 7.83 11.02
CA PHE A 76 -6.41 8.45 11.43
C PHE A 76 -6.63 8.41 12.95
N LYS A 77 -5.56 8.60 13.74
CA LYS A 77 -5.61 8.48 15.22
C LYS A 77 -6.41 9.58 15.92
N ASN A 78 -6.59 10.72 15.27
CA ASN A 78 -7.29 11.86 15.84
C ASN A 78 -8.40 12.38 14.89
N PRO A 79 -9.34 13.17 15.40
CA PRO A 79 -10.44 13.74 14.60
C PRO A 79 -9.95 14.64 13.48
N GLU A 80 -8.86 15.38 13.69
CA GLU A 80 -8.29 16.32 12.72
C GLU A 80 -7.79 15.57 11.48
N ALA A 81 -7.13 14.41 11.65
CA ALA A 81 -6.71 13.59 10.52
C ALA A 81 -7.89 13.08 9.68
N LYS A 82 -9.00 12.68 10.34
CA LYS A 82 -10.23 12.30 9.65
C LYS A 82 -10.83 13.48 8.89
N LYS A 83 -10.95 14.64 9.56
CA LYS A 83 -11.41 15.88 8.94
C LYS A 83 -10.54 16.29 7.75
N GLY A 84 -9.22 16.13 7.86
CA GLY A 84 -8.28 16.39 6.75
C GLY A 84 -8.56 15.54 5.54
N ARG A 85 -8.80 14.24 5.74
CA ARG A 85 -9.22 13.33 4.66
C ARG A 85 -10.58 13.74 4.07
N GLU A 86 -11.56 14.06 4.89
CA GLU A 86 -12.88 14.50 4.45
C GLU A 86 -12.82 15.78 3.62
N LEU A 87 -12.00 16.77 4.01
CA LEU A 87 -11.79 17.98 3.24
C LEU A 87 -11.23 17.66 1.83
N ILE A 88 -10.28 16.74 1.73
CA ILE A 88 -9.73 16.32 0.45
C ILE A 88 -10.81 15.65 -0.40
N GLU A 89 -11.55 14.67 0.16
CA GLU A 89 -12.58 13.92 -0.56
C GLU A 89 -13.74 14.80 -1.07
N HIS A 90 -14.10 15.87 -0.32
CA HIS A 90 -15.13 16.82 -0.74
C HIS A 90 -14.60 17.91 -1.66
N SER A 91 -13.31 17.94 -1.96
CA SER A 91 -12.72 18.94 -2.84
C SER A 91 -12.72 18.51 -4.31
N SER A 92 -12.51 19.50 -5.19
CA SER A 92 -12.28 19.27 -6.62
C SER A 92 -10.83 18.88 -6.97
N ALA A 93 -9.96 18.69 -5.97
CA ALA A 93 -8.57 18.31 -6.20
C ALA A 93 -8.47 16.89 -6.78
N ILE A 94 -7.64 16.72 -7.79
CA ILE A 94 -7.31 15.40 -8.33
C ILE A 94 -6.52 14.65 -7.26
N GLN A 95 -6.89 13.40 -6.99
CA GLN A 95 -6.24 12.57 -5.99
C GLN A 95 -5.41 11.46 -6.67
N THR A 96 -4.19 11.21 -6.18
CA THR A 96 -3.33 10.14 -6.68
C THR A 96 -2.57 9.46 -5.53
N PRO A 97 -2.75 8.15 -5.31
CA PRO A 97 -3.86 7.36 -5.82
C PRO A 97 -5.20 7.84 -5.24
N ASP A 98 -6.28 7.74 -5.99
CA ASP A 98 -7.61 7.93 -5.45
C ASP A 98 -8.05 6.74 -4.58
N LEU A 99 -9.22 6.83 -3.95
CA LEU A 99 -9.72 5.79 -3.05
C LEU A 99 -9.87 4.43 -3.76
N TRP A 100 -10.31 4.42 -5.02
CA TRP A 100 -10.49 3.18 -5.78
C TRP A 100 -9.16 2.52 -6.11
N MET A 101 -8.16 3.29 -6.48
CA MET A 101 -6.80 2.80 -6.73
C MET A 101 -6.14 2.29 -5.44
N GLN A 102 -6.36 2.96 -4.30
CA GLN A 102 -5.90 2.47 -2.99
C GLN A 102 -6.54 1.11 -2.65
N LEU A 103 -7.86 0.98 -2.83
CA LEU A 103 -8.56 -0.28 -2.60
C LEU A 103 -8.09 -1.37 -3.57
N ALA A 104 -7.88 -1.04 -4.85
CA ALA A 104 -7.39 -2.00 -5.84
C ALA A 104 -5.99 -2.56 -5.51
N GLY A 105 -5.16 -1.80 -4.80
CA GLY A 105 -3.83 -2.21 -4.33
C GLY A 105 -3.83 -3.20 -3.15
N MET A 106 -4.96 -3.41 -2.49
CA MET A 106 -5.04 -4.24 -1.28
C MET A 106 -4.72 -5.72 -1.56
N LYS A 107 -4.12 -6.41 -0.59
CA LYS A 107 -3.79 -7.84 -0.68
C LYS A 107 -5.00 -8.72 -0.96
N LYS A 108 -6.18 -8.33 -0.48
CA LYS A 108 -7.44 -9.04 -0.73
C LYS A 108 -7.84 -8.99 -2.20
N ILE A 109 -7.65 -7.86 -2.86
CA ILE A 109 -7.90 -7.74 -4.30
C ILE A 109 -6.88 -8.55 -5.08
N GLN A 110 -5.60 -8.50 -4.71
CA GLN A 110 -4.56 -9.33 -5.32
C GLN A 110 -4.92 -10.83 -5.19
N GLN A 111 -5.36 -11.26 -4.02
CA GLN A 111 -5.82 -12.62 -3.77
C GLN A 111 -7.05 -12.98 -4.63
N ALA A 112 -8.02 -12.10 -4.75
CA ALA A 112 -9.19 -12.33 -5.62
C ALA A 112 -8.78 -12.52 -7.08
N LEU A 113 -7.82 -11.72 -7.58
CA LEU A 113 -7.32 -11.80 -8.96
C LEU A 113 -6.53 -13.09 -9.26
N THR A 114 -6.08 -13.86 -8.24
CA THR A 114 -5.49 -15.18 -8.49
C THR A 114 -6.52 -16.22 -8.96
N ARG A 115 -7.80 -15.95 -8.82
CA ARG A 115 -8.89 -16.82 -9.28
C ARG A 115 -9.18 -16.56 -10.77
N PRO A 116 -9.10 -17.60 -11.65
CA PRO A 116 -9.28 -17.42 -13.08
C PRO A 116 -10.61 -16.78 -13.48
N GLU A 117 -11.70 -17.12 -12.79
CA GLU A 117 -13.04 -16.57 -13.05
C GLU A 117 -13.14 -15.06 -12.75
N ILE A 118 -12.32 -14.56 -11.82
CA ILE A 118 -12.22 -13.12 -11.52
C ILE A 118 -11.28 -12.45 -12.53
N LEU A 119 -10.09 -13.01 -12.73
CA LEU A 119 -9.10 -12.44 -13.65
C LEU A 119 -9.66 -12.29 -15.08
N ASN A 120 -10.48 -13.25 -15.53
CA ASN A 120 -11.15 -13.24 -16.83
C ASN A 120 -12.07 -12.03 -17.06
N GLN A 121 -12.50 -11.36 -16.00
CA GLN A 121 -13.37 -10.18 -16.11
C GLN A 121 -12.59 -8.89 -16.39
N PHE A 122 -11.29 -8.88 -16.07
CA PHE A 122 -10.45 -7.67 -16.10
C PHE A 122 -9.32 -7.73 -17.11
N ALA A 123 -8.91 -8.92 -17.56
CA ALA A 123 -7.77 -9.08 -18.44
C ALA A 123 -8.19 -9.65 -19.82
N PRO A 124 -7.55 -9.21 -20.92
CA PRO A 124 -7.76 -9.81 -22.24
C PRO A 124 -7.40 -11.30 -22.22
N LYS A 125 -8.27 -12.15 -22.76
CA LYS A 125 -8.13 -13.62 -22.74
C LYS A 125 -6.73 -14.14 -23.14
N PRO A 126 -6.07 -13.60 -24.20
CA PRO A 126 -4.73 -14.10 -24.58
C PRO A 126 -3.65 -13.88 -23.51
N TRP A 127 -3.82 -12.91 -22.59
CA TRP A 127 -2.84 -12.57 -21.57
C TRP A 127 -3.01 -13.35 -20.27
N ILE A 128 -4.18 -13.93 -20.05
CA ILE A 128 -4.54 -14.59 -18.78
C ILE A 128 -3.57 -15.70 -18.40
N PRO A 129 -3.19 -16.64 -19.28
CA PRO A 129 -2.25 -17.71 -18.91
C PRO A 129 -0.88 -17.15 -18.48
N LYS A 130 -0.40 -16.11 -19.21
CA LYS A 130 0.87 -15.47 -18.89
C LYS A 130 0.82 -14.70 -17.57
N MET A 131 -0.27 -13.99 -17.30
CA MET A 131 -0.47 -13.30 -16.02
C MET A 131 -0.57 -14.30 -14.87
N ALA A 132 -1.42 -15.32 -15.00
CA ALA A 132 -1.61 -16.33 -13.96
C ALA A 132 -0.32 -17.09 -13.61
N SER A 133 0.58 -17.31 -14.58
CA SER A 133 1.86 -17.97 -14.34
C SER A 133 2.85 -17.15 -13.49
N THR A 134 2.60 -15.85 -13.31
CA THR A 134 3.41 -14.97 -12.46
C THR A 134 2.86 -14.83 -11.05
N PHE A 135 1.66 -15.37 -10.78
CA PHE A 135 1.02 -15.27 -9.47
C PHE A 135 1.46 -16.40 -8.56
N VAL A 136 1.76 -16.09 -7.32
CA VAL A 136 1.91 -17.08 -6.27
C VAL A 136 0.55 -17.43 -5.67
N LYS A 137 0.46 -18.59 -5.01
CA LYS A 137 -0.78 -19.00 -4.35
C LYS A 137 -1.11 -18.08 -3.20
N MET A 138 -2.36 -17.65 -3.12
CA MET A 138 -2.88 -16.81 -2.04
C MET A 138 -4.19 -17.41 -1.53
N HIS A 139 -4.30 -17.51 -0.20
CA HIS A 139 -5.47 -18.04 0.48
C HIS A 139 -6.08 -16.99 1.38
N SER A 140 -7.40 -16.83 1.27
CA SER A 140 -8.16 -16.08 2.27
C SER A 140 -8.24 -16.86 3.56
N LEU A 141 -8.18 -16.17 4.69
CA LEU A 141 -8.37 -16.76 6.02
C LEU A 141 -9.80 -16.59 6.54
N GLY A 142 -10.69 -15.98 5.76
CA GLY A 142 -12.05 -15.66 6.18
C GLY A 142 -13.18 -15.97 5.19
N GLU A 143 -12.91 -16.53 4.03
CA GLU A 143 -13.92 -16.73 2.98
C GLU A 143 -14.45 -18.14 2.84
N ASP A 144 -13.69 -19.16 3.25
CA ASP A 144 -14.18 -20.54 3.22
C ASP A 144 -14.99 -20.77 4.49
N THR A 145 -16.25 -21.06 4.28
CA THR A 145 -17.27 -21.27 5.30
C THR A 145 -17.09 -22.60 6.05
N GLY A 146 -16.03 -22.69 6.83
CA GLY A 146 -16.08 -23.54 8.01
C GLY A 146 -17.03 -22.96 9.04
N ALA A 147 -17.46 -23.71 10.02
CA ALA A 147 -18.46 -23.33 11.02
C ALA A 147 -18.19 -21.97 11.76
N GLN A 148 -17.04 -21.37 11.55
CA GLN A 148 -16.65 -20.05 12.11
C GLN A 148 -16.17 -19.04 11.03
N GLY A 149 -16.33 -19.34 9.74
CA GLY A 149 -15.87 -18.44 8.66
C GLY A 149 -14.34 -18.36 8.55
N ILE A 150 -13.62 -19.37 9.00
CA ILE A 150 -12.15 -19.50 8.92
C ILE A 150 -11.82 -20.59 7.92
N SER A 151 -10.87 -20.33 7.02
CA SER A 151 -10.36 -21.33 6.10
C SER A 151 -9.47 -22.35 6.82
N GLN A 152 -10.03 -23.48 7.22
CA GLN A 152 -9.28 -24.55 7.86
C GLN A 152 -8.14 -25.04 6.94
N LYS A 153 -8.39 -25.12 5.63
CA LYS A 153 -7.38 -25.51 4.65
C LYS A 153 -6.15 -24.58 4.68
N ALA A 154 -6.36 -23.27 4.79
CA ALA A 154 -5.26 -22.30 4.86
C ALA A 154 -4.47 -22.43 6.17
N MET A 155 -5.18 -22.67 7.30
CA MET A 155 -4.56 -22.94 8.60
C MET A 155 -3.69 -24.20 8.56
N ASP A 156 -4.20 -25.29 8.00
CA ASP A 156 -3.48 -26.57 7.88
C ASP A 156 -2.23 -26.43 7.01
N LEU A 157 -2.31 -25.70 5.89
CA LEU A 157 -1.17 -25.41 5.01
C LEU A 157 -0.07 -24.66 5.76
N ALA A 158 -0.43 -23.60 6.48
CA ALA A 158 0.49 -22.78 7.23
C ALA A 158 1.17 -23.56 8.36
N ASN A 159 0.43 -24.36 9.10
CA ASN A 159 0.96 -25.16 10.21
C ASN A 159 1.83 -26.33 9.75
N LYS A 160 1.49 -26.94 8.59
CA LYS A 160 2.22 -28.09 8.06
C LYS A 160 3.60 -27.70 7.50
N ASN A 161 3.68 -26.58 6.79
CA ASN A 161 4.91 -26.13 6.12
C ASN A 161 5.09 -24.61 6.32
N PRO A 162 5.38 -24.13 7.54
CA PRO A 162 5.42 -22.69 7.84
C PRO A 162 6.43 -21.92 7.00
N GLU A 163 7.55 -22.56 6.64
CA GLU A 163 8.60 -21.93 5.82
C GLU A 163 8.18 -21.65 4.36
N SER A 164 7.08 -22.23 3.91
CA SER A 164 6.55 -22.06 2.55
C SER A 164 5.53 -20.95 2.43
N TRP A 165 5.17 -20.31 3.54
CA TRP A 165 4.12 -19.32 3.59
C TRP A 165 4.55 -18.03 4.26
N VAL A 166 3.82 -16.96 3.99
CA VAL A 166 3.92 -15.67 4.68
C VAL A 166 2.50 -15.17 4.97
N LEU A 167 2.28 -14.71 6.19
CA LEU A 167 1.04 -14.07 6.59
C LEU A 167 1.16 -12.57 6.39
N LYS A 168 0.29 -12.00 5.56
CA LYS A 168 0.29 -10.58 5.20
C LYS A 168 -0.98 -9.90 5.64
N PRO A 169 -0.90 -8.82 6.45
CA PRO A 169 -2.06 -7.97 6.75
C PRO A 169 -2.47 -7.13 5.54
N GLN A 170 -3.68 -6.56 5.59
CA GLN A 170 -4.18 -5.58 4.62
C GLN A 170 -3.57 -4.20 4.88
N ARG A 171 -2.23 -4.14 4.96
CA ARG A 171 -1.49 -2.90 5.18
C ARG A 171 -0.49 -2.72 4.05
N GLU A 172 -0.34 -1.48 3.63
CA GLU A 172 0.74 -1.07 2.74
C GLU A 172 2.07 -0.97 3.51
N GLY A 173 3.18 -1.07 2.77
CA GLY A 173 4.54 -0.94 3.32
C GLY A 173 5.13 -2.26 3.82
N GLY A 174 6.45 -2.26 4.02
CA GLY A 174 7.22 -3.38 4.54
C GLY A 174 7.17 -3.49 6.06
N GLY A 175 7.69 -4.62 6.60
CA GLY A 175 7.87 -4.80 8.05
C GLY A 175 6.65 -5.36 8.80
N ASN A 176 5.51 -5.57 8.12
CA ASN A 176 4.29 -6.09 8.75
C ASN A 176 4.01 -7.57 8.42
N ASN A 177 4.96 -8.26 7.83
CA ASN A 177 4.78 -9.66 7.41
C ASN A 177 5.26 -10.59 8.53
N TYR A 178 4.54 -11.70 8.72
CA TYR A 178 4.92 -12.74 9.68
C TYR A 178 5.41 -13.97 8.93
N PHE A 179 6.52 -14.54 9.37
CA PHE A 179 7.21 -15.66 8.75
C PHE A 179 7.41 -16.82 9.74
N ASP A 180 7.56 -18.01 9.22
CA ASP A 180 8.01 -19.20 9.93
C ASP A 180 7.24 -19.45 11.26
N LYS A 181 7.93 -19.62 12.37
CA LYS A 181 7.30 -19.86 13.69
C LYS A 181 6.47 -18.68 14.21
N GLU A 182 6.92 -17.45 13.94
CA GLU A 182 6.17 -16.25 14.31
C GLU A 182 4.82 -16.23 13.59
N MET A 183 4.80 -16.57 12.30
CA MET A 183 3.58 -16.67 11.52
C MET A 183 2.60 -17.67 12.12
N THR A 184 3.03 -18.89 12.45
CA THR A 184 2.14 -19.91 13.02
C THR A 184 1.64 -19.53 14.39
N GLN A 185 2.47 -18.95 15.25
CA GLN A 185 2.07 -18.45 16.56
C GLN A 185 1.02 -17.34 16.42
N LYS A 186 1.27 -16.38 15.53
CA LYS A 186 0.32 -15.28 15.30
C LYS A 186 -1.00 -15.80 14.75
N LEU A 187 -0.96 -16.67 13.75
CA LEU A 187 -2.12 -17.26 13.09
C LEU A 187 -3.03 -18.01 14.07
N ASN A 188 -2.45 -18.80 14.96
CA ASN A 188 -3.20 -19.60 15.94
C ASN A 188 -3.78 -18.79 17.11
N ASN A 189 -3.29 -17.57 17.34
CA ASN A 189 -3.75 -16.67 18.39
C ASN A 189 -4.68 -15.55 17.89
N MET A 190 -4.89 -15.42 16.58
CA MET A 190 -5.77 -14.42 16.00
C MET A 190 -7.24 -14.75 16.20
N THR A 191 -8.02 -13.71 16.48
CA THR A 191 -9.48 -13.79 16.42
C THR A 191 -9.97 -13.98 14.99
N PRO A 192 -11.19 -14.50 14.75
CA PRO A 192 -11.77 -14.61 13.42
C PRO A 192 -11.80 -13.28 12.64
N SER A 193 -11.99 -12.16 13.33
CA SER A 193 -11.98 -10.83 12.72
C SER A 193 -10.59 -10.43 12.24
N GLU A 194 -9.56 -10.70 13.03
CA GLU A 194 -8.16 -10.45 12.65
C GLU A 194 -7.73 -11.34 11.46
N LEU A 195 -8.12 -12.62 11.48
CA LEU A 195 -7.84 -13.54 10.38
C LEU A 195 -8.42 -13.04 9.05
N LYS A 196 -9.64 -12.49 9.04
CA LYS A 196 -10.26 -11.89 7.85
C LYS A 196 -9.47 -10.72 7.28
N ALA A 197 -8.73 -10.01 8.12
CA ALA A 197 -7.87 -8.89 7.72
C ALA A 197 -6.48 -9.33 7.21
N HIS A 198 -6.25 -10.64 7.06
CA HIS A 198 -4.98 -11.18 6.60
C HIS A 198 -5.16 -12.08 5.38
N VAL A 199 -4.07 -12.29 4.65
CA VAL A 199 -3.95 -13.23 3.53
C VAL A 199 -2.74 -14.12 3.77
N LEU A 200 -2.93 -15.44 3.62
CA LEU A 200 -1.83 -16.39 3.59
C LEU A 200 -1.32 -16.46 2.15
N MET A 201 -0.06 -16.14 1.95
CA MET A 201 0.57 -16.08 0.62
C MET A 201 1.75 -17.03 0.56
N GLU A 202 1.91 -17.74 -0.57
CA GLU A 202 3.09 -18.57 -0.82
C GLU A 202 4.35 -17.70 -0.82
N ARG A 203 5.39 -18.16 -0.12
CA ARG A 203 6.65 -17.43 0.03
C ARG A 203 7.43 -17.48 -1.27
N ILE A 204 7.73 -16.33 -1.85
CA ILE A 204 8.63 -16.21 -2.98
C ILE A 204 10.06 -16.43 -2.48
N ARG A 205 10.77 -17.34 -3.15
CA ARG A 205 12.19 -17.65 -2.85
C ARG A 205 13.04 -17.19 -4.03
N PRO A 206 13.49 -15.93 -4.04
CA PRO A 206 14.34 -15.42 -5.10
C PRO A 206 15.71 -16.09 -5.06
N ARG A 207 16.36 -16.16 -6.23
CA ARG A 207 17.73 -16.67 -6.32
C ARG A 207 18.68 -15.68 -5.65
N SER A 208 19.51 -16.17 -4.75
CA SER A 208 20.56 -15.37 -4.14
C SER A 208 21.77 -15.24 -5.07
N HIS A 209 22.49 -14.14 -4.92
CA HIS A 209 23.76 -13.87 -5.60
C HIS A 209 24.68 -13.08 -4.66
N PRO A 210 26.00 -13.21 -4.79
CA PRO A 210 26.94 -12.43 -4.00
C PRO A 210 26.92 -10.95 -4.45
N ALA A 211 26.86 -10.03 -3.49
CA ALA A 211 26.94 -8.59 -3.73
C ALA A 211 27.50 -7.85 -2.53
N TRP A 212 27.97 -6.64 -2.77
CA TRP A 212 28.34 -5.71 -1.72
C TRP A 212 27.07 -5.02 -1.18
N LEU A 213 26.87 -5.11 0.12
CA LEU A 213 25.86 -4.32 0.83
C LEU A 213 26.56 -3.22 1.63
N MET A 214 25.96 -2.03 1.64
CA MET A 214 26.35 -0.96 2.54
C MET A 214 25.22 -0.68 3.51
N VAL A 215 25.45 -0.96 4.79
CA VAL A 215 24.47 -0.76 5.86
C VAL A 215 25.12 0.10 6.94
N GLN A 216 24.51 1.23 7.26
CA GLN A 216 25.02 2.17 8.29
C GLN A 216 26.49 2.58 8.11
N GLY A 217 26.92 2.76 6.85
CA GLY A 217 28.30 3.15 6.52
C GLY A 217 29.32 2.02 6.54
N GLN A 218 28.92 0.80 6.83
CA GLN A 218 29.78 -0.39 6.74
C GLN A 218 29.44 -1.17 5.48
N SER A 219 30.47 -1.63 4.75
CA SER A 219 30.33 -2.44 3.55
C SER A 219 30.66 -3.89 3.85
N GLU A 220 29.80 -4.80 3.42
CA GLU A 220 29.96 -6.25 3.57
C GLU A 220 29.70 -6.94 2.23
N TYR A 221 30.57 -7.89 1.88
CA TYR A 221 30.33 -8.77 0.73
C TYR A 221 29.63 -10.04 1.20
N THR A 222 28.37 -10.18 0.83
CA THR A 222 27.51 -11.25 1.36
C THR A 222 26.53 -11.75 0.31
N SER A 223 25.82 -12.85 0.63
CA SER A 223 24.76 -13.39 -0.22
C SER A 223 23.50 -12.55 -0.11
N CYS A 224 23.06 -11.99 -1.23
CA CYS A 224 21.95 -11.07 -1.33
C CYS A 224 20.86 -11.59 -2.24
N VAL A 225 19.66 -11.04 -2.11
CA VAL A 225 18.58 -11.12 -3.11
C VAL A 225 18.28 -9.72 -3.61
N SER A 226 17.99 -9.59 -4.91
CA SER A 226 17.59 -8.30 -5.49
C SER A 226 16.09 -8.25 -5.74
N GLU A 227 15.51 -7.11 -5.46
CA GLU A 227 14.15 -6.75 -5.87
C GLU A 227 14.22 -5.64 -6.92
N ILE A 228 13.58 -5.86 -8.07
CA ILE A 228 13.52 -4.89 -9.16
C ILE A 228 12.08 -4.45 -9.35
N GLY A 229 11.80 -3.18 -9.03
CA GLY A 229 10.50 -2.56 -9.27
C GLY A 229 10.42 -2.01 -10.70
N ARG A 230 9.30 -2.31 -11.39
CA ARG A 230 8.93 -1.67 -12.64
C ARG A 230 7.60 -0.96 -12.46
N TYR A 231 7.57 0.31 -12.77
CA TYR A 231 6.39 1.16 -12.58
C TYR A 231 5.91 1.65 -13.94
N GLY A 232 4.59 1.61 -14.15
CA GLY A 232 3.94 2.16 -15.34
C GLY A 232 2.96 3.25 -14.92
N VAL A 233 2.78 4.24 -15.79
CA VAL A 233 1.73 5.27 -15.68
C VAL A 233 0.94 5.23 -16.97
N LEU A 234 -0.38 5.19 -16.87
CA LEU A 234 -1.34 5.25 -17.98
C LEU A 234 -1.93 6.64 -18.08
#